data_8df2ffca1dd0a493cb2a8bdfff4c225b
#
_entry.id   8df2ffca1dd0a493cb2a8bdfff4c225b
#
_cell.length_a   1.000
_cell.length_b   1.000
_cell.length_c   1.000
_cell.angle_alpha   90.00
_cell.angle_beta   90.00
_cell.angle_gamma   90.00
#
_symmetry.space_group_name_H-M   'P 1'
#
loop_
_entity.id
_entity.type
_entity.pdbx_description
1 polymer ?
#
loop_
_entity_poly.entity_id
_entity_poly.type
_entity_poly.pdbx_seq_one_letter_code
_entity_poly.pdbx_strand_id
1 'polypeptide(L)'
;MMGKAAGLAGRRSLLLASLLALFALRPGTAGASDITLSTPETGNYAIHVTSFAEIPFRTVIRQQFDYSCGSAALATMLHFHYGKDTNEAEVFKAMYAVGDQDRIQKLGFSLLDMKKYLSSLGYQADGYRLTIDELGGLGTPSIALVQINSYKHFVVVKGYLDGHLLVGDPALGLRMFSADDFKQIWNGIAFVVHDAPVGTDAVYNSANEWRRWTDAHPLTAAILNQPLAPLLRDLRVQYQIEPNQVLPNPFQP
;
A
#
# COMPACT_ATOMS: atom_id res chain seq x y z
N MET A 1 -17.41 46.41 54.95
CA MET A 1 -16.88 45.01 55.10
C MET A 1 -16.59 44.46 53.73
N MET A 2 -15.31 44.47 53.35
CA MET A 2 -14.81 43.94 52.06
C MET A 2 -14.29 42.54 52.32
N GLY A 3 -14.77 41.56 51.55
CA GLY A 3 -14.37 40.15 51.63
C GLY A 3 -14.14 39.57 50.26
N LYS A 4 -12.89 39.50 49.87
CA LYS A 4 -12.15 38.55 49.03
C LYS A 4 -12.93 37.60 48.09
N ALA A 5 -12.85 37.87 46.78
CA ALA A 5 -12.97 36.89 45.74
C ALA A 5 -11.68 36.91 44.88
N ALA A 6 -10.71 36.11 45.30
CA ALA A 6 -9.52 35.84 44.49
C ALA A 6 -9.16 34.36 44.68
N GLY A 7 -9.24 33.54 43.63
CA GLY A 7 -8.73 32.18 43.74
C GLY A 7 -9.25 31.12 42.79
N LEU A 8 -9.86 31.42 41.62
CA LEU A 8 -10.28 30.35 40.68
C LEU A 8 -9.75 30.47 39.25
N ALA A 9 -9.07 31.53 38.89
CA ALA A 9 -8.57 31.71 37.50
C ALA A 9 -7.28 30.98 37.20
N GLY A 10 -6.43 30.68 38.21
CA GLY A 10 -5.11 30.11 38.00
C GLY A 10 -5.05 28.61 37.70
N ARG A 11 -6.10 27.84 38.07
CA ARG A 11 -6.08 26.36 37.88
C ARG A 11 -6.54 25.88 36.50
N ARG A 12 -7.30 26.70 35.79
CA ARG A 12 -7.79 26.33 34.45
C ARG A 12 -6.75 26.51 33.34
N SER A 13 -5.82 27.44 33.51
CA SER A 13 -4.77 27.70 32.52
C SER A 13 -3.66 26.65 32.53
N LEU A 14 -3.37 26.02 33.67
CA LEU A 14 -2.35 24.97 33.77
C LEU A 14 -2.83 23.63 33.20
N LEU A 15 -4.11 23.33 33.20
CA LEU A 15 -4.68 22.11 32.61
C LEU A 15 -4.78 22.19 31.09
N LEU A 16 -4.98 23.37 30.51
CA LEU A 16 -4.97 23.55 29.06
C LEU A 16 -3.57 23.46 28.46
N ALA A 17 -2.53 23.92 29.18
CA ALA A 17 -1.16 23.82 28.72
C ALA A 17 -0.62 22.38 28.70
N SER A 18 -1.05 21.52 29.63
CA SER A 18 -0.67 20.10 29.65
C SER A 18 -1.37 19.28 28.58
N LEU A 19 -2.57 19.66 28.14
CA LEU A 19 -3.29 18.95 27.07
C LEU A 19 -2.70 19.25 25.66
N LEU A 20 -2.15 20.45 25.46
CA LEU A 20 -1.49 20.81 24.19
C LEU A 20 -0.12 20.13 24.03
N ALA A 21 0.57 19.78 25.11
CA ALA A 21 1.88 19.13 25.04
C ALA A 21 1.79 17.64 24.67
N LEU A 22 0.65 16.98 24.89
CA LEU A 22 0.46 15.57 24.51
C LEU A 22 0.17 15.37 23.01
N PHE A 23 -0.19 16.42 22.28
CA PHE A 23 -0.49 16.32 20.83
C PHE A 23 0.75 16.46 19.94
N ALA A 24 1.91 16.73 20.51
CA ALA A 24 3.16 16.96 19.76
C ALA A 24 4.02 15.69 19.54
N LEU A 25 3.67 14.55 20.14
CA LEU A 25 4.31 13.28 19.81
C LEU A 25 3.59 12.64 18.61
N ARG A 26 3.84 13.16 17.42
CA ARG A 26 3.57 12.39 16.20
C ARG A 26 4.59 11.25 16.18
N PRO A 27 4.17 9.98 16.07
CA PRO A 27 5.12 8.91 15.76
C PRO A 27 5.74 9.28 14.40
N GLY A 28 7.03 9.59 14.41
CA GLY A 28 7.76 9.80 13.18
C GLY A 28 7.62 8.54 12.34
N THR A 29 7.12 8.67 11.11
CA THR A 29 7.24 7.62 10.12
C THR A 29 8.73 7.31 10.01
N ALA A 30 9.13 6.07 10.32
CA ALA A 30 10.49 5.60 10.10
C ALA A 30 10.69 5.54 8.58
N GLY A 31 11.02 6.68 8.00
CA GLY A 31 11.46 6.78 6.61
C GLY A 31 12.92 6.36 6.49
N ALA A 32 13.35 6.07 5.28
CA ALA A 32 14.75 5.86 4.96
C ALA A 32 15.59 6.97 5.58
N SER A 33 16.55 6.61 6.41
CA SER A 33 17.42 7.58 7.09
C SER A 33 18.81 7.54 6.49
N ASP A 34 19.36 8.71 6.19
CA ASP A 34 20.76 8.82 5.84
C ASP A 34 21.61 8.60 7.10
N ILE A 35 22.45 7.57 7.07
CA ILE A 35 23.45 7.36 8.10
C ILE A 35 24.70 8.16 7.69
N THR A 36 25.01 9.19 8.45
CA THR A 36 26.25 9.96 8.25
C THR A 36 27.37 9.28 9.03
N LEU A 37 28.34 8.74 8.31
CA LEU A 37 29.59 8.24 8.87
C LEU A 37 30.64 9.37 8.81
N SER A 38 31.09 9.83 9.96
CA SER A 38 32.17 10.80 10.06
C SER A 38 33.47 10.08 10.44
N THR A 39 34.44 10.13 9.56
CA THR A 39 35.79 9.65 9.87
C THR A 39 36.78 10.82 9.85
N PRO A 40 37.70 10.89 10.78
CA PRO A 40 38.67 12.00 10.87
C PRO A 40 39.56 12.14 9.62
N GLU A 41 39.74 11.04 8.88
CA GLU A 41 40.71 10.95 7.78
C GLU A 41 40.10 11.16 6.40
N THR A 42 38.78 10.87 6.21
CA THR A 42 38.14 10.86 4.89
C THR A 42 36.89 11.75 4.78
N GLY A 43 36.49 12.43 5.88
CA GLY A 43 35.35 13.33 5.87
C GLY A 43 34.01 12.65 6.18
N ASN A 44 32.89 13.32 5.86
CA ASN A 44 31.55 12.87 6.12
C ASN A 44 30.98 12.15 4.90
N TYR A 45 30.54 10.91 5.08
CA TYR A 45 29.84 10.13 4.07
C TYR A 45 28.38 9.93 4.49
N ALA A 46 27.44 10.32 3.65
CA ALA A 46 26.03 9.99 3.83
C ALA A 46 25.74 8.67 3.08
N ILE A 47 25.33 7.65 3.81
CA ILE A 47 24.87 6.38 3.25
C ILE A 47 23.36 6.35 3.36
N HIS A 48 22.67 6.32 2.22
CA HIS A 48 21.23 6.12 2.17
C HIS A 48 20.88 4.67 2.49
N VAL A 49 20.23 4.42 3.62
CA VAL A 49 19.84 3.08 4.07
C VAL A 49 18.34 2.93 3.90
N THR A 50 17.94 2.00 3.03
CA THR A 50 16.54 1.59 2.91
C THR A 50 16.23 0.60 4.03
N SER A 51 15.20 0.86 4.82
CA SER A 51 14.78 -0.07 5.87
C SER A 51 14.28 -1.37 5.24
N PHE A 52 14.44 -2.49 5.96
CA PHE A 52 13.96 -3.79 5.48
C PHE A 52 12.44 -3.77 5.22
N ALA A 53 11.68 -3.00 6.00
CA ALA A 53 10.25 -2.82 5.83
C ALA A 53 9.86 -2.04 4.56
N GLU A 54 10.77 -1.23 4.00
CA GLU A 54 10.51 -0.44 2.77
C GLU A 54 10.88 -1.20 1.50
N ILE A 55 11.73 -2.23 1.62
CA ILE A 55 12.17 -3.00 0.45
C ILE A 55 10.99 -3.56 -0.37
N PRO A 56 9.89 -4.09 0.20
CA PRO A 56 8.73 -4.56 -0.57
C PRO A 56 7.98 -3.43 -1.29
N PHE A 57 8.14 -2.19 -0.85
CA PHE A 57 7.43 -1.03 -1.37
C PHE A 57 8.21 -0.21 -2.40
N ARG A 58 9.37 -0.68 -2.86
CA ARG A 58 10.19 0.05 -3.87
C ARG A 58 9.46 0.33 -5.18
N THR A 59 8.55 -0.53 -5.55
CA THR A 59 7.75 -0.42 -6.79
C THR A 59 6.25 -0.60 -6.54
N VAL A 60 5.85 -0.38 -5.30
CA VAL A 60 4.46 -0.42 -4.85
C VAL A 60 4.22 0.78 -3.94
N ILE A 61 3.24 1.59 -4.25
CA ILE A 61 2.84 2.70 -3.38
C ILE A 61 2.05 2.14 -2.20
N ARG A 62 2.54 2.43 -1.00
CA ARG A 62 1.93 1.97 0.25
C ARG A 62 0.66 2.76 0.55
N GLN A 63 -0.43 2.06 0.89
CA GLN A 63 -1.66 2.70 1.36
C GLN A 63 -1.45 3.36 2.73
N GLN A 64 -2.11 4.50 2.93
CA GLN A 64 -2.03 5.25 4.19
C GLN A 64 -3.24 4.99 5.10
N PHE A 65 -4.36 4.53 4.54
CA PHE A 65 -5.61 4.24 5.27
C PHE A 65 -6.13 2.85 4.90
N ASP A 66 -6.89 2.22 5.79
CA ASP A 66 -7.42 0.87 5.59
C ASP A 66 -8.36 0.75 4.37
N TYR A 67 -9.05 1.83 4.02
CA TYR A 67 -9.98 1.88 2.89
C TYR A 67 -9.37 2.49 1.61
N SER A 68 -8.08 2.80 1.60
CA SER A 68 -7.41 3.46 0.48
C SER A 68 -6.64 2.51 -0.46
N CYS A 69 -6.81 1.18 -0.33
CA CYS A 69 -6.14 0.21 -1.20
C CYS A 69 -6.39 0.48 -2.69
N GLY A 70 -7.59 0.95 -3.04
CA GLY A 70 -7.95 1.29 -4.42
C GLY A 70 -7.14 2.46 -4.99
N SER A 71 -6.98 3.55 -4.24
CA SER A 71 -6.16 4.70 -4.67
C SER A 71 -4.69 4.36 -4.71
N ALA A 72 -4.18 3.59 -3.74
CA ALA A 72 -2.79 3.18 -3.71
C ALA A 72 -2.45 2.18 -4.83
N ALA A 73 -3.33 1.22 -5.13
CA ALA A 73 -3.18 0.32 -6.28
C ALA A 73 -3.15 1.09 -7.60
N LEU A 74 -4.08 2.05 -7.77
CA LEU A 74 -4.13 2.87 -8.97
C LEU A 74 -2.92 3.79 -9.07
N ALA A 75 -2.49 4.42 -7.97
CA ALA A 75 -1.26 5.22 -7.93
C ALA A 75 -0.03 4.39 -8.29
N THR A 76 0.07 3.14 -7.78
CA THR A 76 1.14 2.21 -8.13
C THR A 76 1.19 1.96 -9.64
N MET A 77 0.04 1.70 -10.25
CA MET A 77 -0.05 1.44 -11.68
C MET A 77 0.31 2.69 -12.49
N LEU A 78 -0.24 3.85 -12.14
CA LEU A 78 0.03 5.12 -12.82
C LEU A 78 1.51 5.51 -12.72
N HIS A 79 2.09 5.42 -11.54
CA HIS A 79 3.47 5.85 -11.30
C HIS A 79 4.49 4.89 -11.94
N PHE A 80 4.40 3.58 -11.63
CA PHE A 80 5.43 2.63 -12.03
C PHE A 80 5.24 2.01 -13.42
N HIS A 81 4.02 2.04 -13.98
CA HIS A 81 3.75 1.42 -15.28
C HIS A 81 3.40 2.42 -16.36
N TYR A 82 2.79 3.54 -16.02
CA TYR A 82 2.43 4.57 -17.00
C TYR A 82 3.29 5.83 -16.89
N GLY A 83 4.31 5.85 -16.01
CA GLY A 83 5.26 6.96 -15.87
C GLY A 83 4.65 8.28 -15.42
N LYS A 84 3.42 8.25 -14.86
CA LYS A 84 2.77 9.45 -14.34
C LYS A 84 3.28 9.72 -12.93
N ASP A 85 3.98 10.83 -12.75
CA ASP A 85 4.41 11.25 -11.42
C ASP A 85 3.18 11.57 -10.56
N THR A 86 2.90 10.68 -9.59
CA THR A 86 1.75 10.77 -8.68
C THR A 86 1.99 9.91 -7.45
N ASN A 87 1.23 10.18 -6.40
CA ASN A 87 1.26 9.45 -5.14
C ASN A 87 -0.15 9.06 -4.68
N GLU A 88 -0.25 8.28 -3.62
CA GLU A 88 -1.53 7.79 -3.10
C GLU A 88 -2.46 8.92 -2.68
N ALA A 89 -1.95 9.95 -1.99
CA ALA A 89 -2.77 11.04 -1.48
C ALA A 89 -3.40 11.90 -2.60
N GLU A 90 -2.67 12.11 -3.70
CA GLU A 90 -3.18 12.80 -4.88
C GLU A 90 -4.28 12.02 -5.58
N VAL A 91 -4.04 10.72 -5.82
CA VAL A 91 -5.03 9.83 -6.44
C VAL A 91 -6.26 9.68 -5.55
N PHE A 92 -6.07 9.50 -4.24
CA PHE A 92 -7.14 9.45 -3.27
C PHE A 92 -8.04 10.69 -3.35
N LYS A 93 -7.43 11.87 -3.23
CA LYS A 93 -8.14 13.15 -3.26
C LYS A 93 -8.93 13.35 -4.56
N ALA A 94 -8.31 13.02 -5.69
CA ALA A 94 -8.95 13.15 -6.99
C ALA A 94 -10.10 12.16 -7.18
N MET A 95 -9.93 10.89 -6.80
CA MET A 95 -11.00 9.89 -6.85
C MET A 95 -12.15 10.23 -5.90
N TYR A 96 -11.83 10.72 -4.71
CA TYR A 96 -12.83 11.13 -3.72
C TYR A 96 -13.67 12.30 -4.20
N ALA A 97 -13.08 13.24 -4.93
CA ALA A 97 -13.79 14.41 -5.48
C ALA A 97 -14.81 14.03 -6.58
N VAL A 98 -14.56 12.99 -7.36
CA VAL A 98 -15.44 12.55 -8.47
C VAL A 98 -16.34 11.37 -8.12
N GLY A 99 -16.08 10.71 -6.98
CA GLY A 99 -16.81 9.54 -6.51
C GLY A 99 -17.99 9.88 -5.59
N ASP A 100 -18.74 8.85 -5.22
CA ASP A 100 -19.77 8.92 -4.17
C ASP A 100 -19.09 8.90 -2.80
N GLN A 101 -18.95 10.07 -2.18
CA GLN A 101 -18.20 10.25 -0.94
C GLN A 101 -18.78 9.45 0.23
N ASP A 102 -20.11 9.40 0.37
CA ASP A 102 -20.78 8.66 1.44
C ASP A 102 -20.52 7.15 1.32
N ARG A 103 -20.52 6.65 0.10
CA ARG A 103 -20.23 5.26 -0.18
C ARG A 103 -18.75 4.93 0.01
N ILE A 104 -17.86 5.82 -0.44
CA ILE A 104 -16.40 5.64 -0.31
C ILE A 104 -16.00 5.58 1.16
N GLN A 105 -16.57 6.40 2.02
CA GLN A 105 -16.30 6.37 3.47
C GLN A 105 -16.72 5.06 4.13
N LYS A 106 -17.76 4.40 3.62
CA LYS A 106 -18.32 3.17 4.19
C LYS A 106 -17.69 1.90 3.61
N LEU A 107 -17.39 1.89 2.33
CA LEU A 107 -17.04 0.69 1.58
C LEU A 107 -15.69 0.76 0.85
N GLY A 108 -15.01 1.91 0.93
CA GLY A 108 -13.83 2.19 0.12
C GLY A 108 -14.17 2.50 -1.34
N PHE A 109 -13.13 2.70 -2.14
CA PHE A 109 -13.27 2.95 -3.58
C PHE A 109 -13.79 1.73 -4.35
N SER A 110 -14.47 2.01 -5.45
CA SER A 110 -14.91 0.99 -6.40
C SER A 110 -14.12 1.09 -7.72
N LEU A 111 -14.20 0.04 -8.54
CA LEU A 111 -13.67 0.07 -9.91
C LEU A 111 -14.30 1.19 -10.75
N LEU A 112 -15.55 1.56 -10.47
CA LEU A 112 -16.20 2.68 -11.16
C LEU A 112 -15.58 4.02 -10.79
N ASP A 113 -15.17 4.21 -9.54
CA ASP A 113 -14.49 5.43 -9.09
C ASP A 113 -13.11 5.54 -9.77
N MET A 114 -12.38 4.41 -9.86
CA MET A 114 -11.12 4.33 -10.60
C MET A 114 -11.33 4.65 -12.09
N LYS A 115 -12.36 4.08 -12.73
CA LYS A 115 -12.70 4.33 -14.13
C LYS A 115 -13.00 5.81 -14.38
N LYS A 116 -13.81 6.43 -13.54
CA LYS A 116 -14.13 7.86 -13.66
C LYS A 116 -12.88 8.74 -13.57
N TYR A 117 -12.02 8.45 -12.59
CA TYR A 117 -10.77 9.20 -12.43
C TYR A 117 -9.83 9.00 -13.62
N LEU A 118 -9.62 7.76 -14.07
CA LEU A 118 -8.81 7.47 -15.26
C LEU A 118 -9.35 8.17 -16.50
N SER A 119 -10.67 8.17 -16.71
CA SER A 119 -11.31 8.88 -17.82
C SER A 119 -11.06 10.40 -17.77
N SER A 120 -11.00 11.00 -16.57
CA SER A 120 -10.66 12.42 -16.41
C SER A 120 -9.20 12.73 -16.78
N LEU A 121 -8.34 11.73 -16.79
CA LEU A 121 -6.94 11.80 -17.23
C LEU A 121 -6.74 11.42 -18.70
N GLY A 122 -7.82 11.04 -19.42
CA GLY A 122 -7.76 10.58 -20.80
C GLY A 122 -7.44 9.10 -20.98
N TYR A 123 -7.37 8.31 -19.91
CA TYR A 123 -7.21 6.86 -19.98
C TYR A 123 -8.56 6.16 -20.13
N GLN A 124 -8.58 5.08 -20.89
CA GLN A 124 -9.72 4.17 -20.97
C GLN A 124 -9.40 2.92 -20.16
N ALA A 125 -10.35 2.50 -19.32
CA ALA A 125 -10.18 1.33 -18.48
C ALA A 125 -11.51 0.63 -18.25
N ASP A 126 -11.49 -0.72 -18.21
CA ASP A 126 -12.66 -1.55 -17.98
C ASP A 126 -12.35 -2.76 -17.09
N GLY A 127 -13.39 -3.25 -16.42
CA GLY A 127 -13.32 -4.48 -15.62
C GLY A 127 -13.72 -5.68 -16.44
N TYR A 128 -12.90 -6.73 -16.43
CA TYR A 128 -13.11 -7.99 -17.13
C TYR A 128 -13.19 -9.14 -16.15
N ARG A 129 -14.03 -10.11 -16.46
CA ARG A 129 -14.01 -11.40 -15.79
C ARG A 129 -13.12 -12.35 -16.58
N LEU A 130 -12.02 -12.78 -15.98
CA LEU A 130 -10.97 -13.56 -16.61
C LEU A 130 -10.70 -14.84 -15.83
N THR A 131 -10.15 -15.81 -16.51
CA THR A 131 -9.47 -16.96 -15.90
C THR A 131 -8.03 -16.55 -15.50
N ILE A 132 -7.36 -17.41 -14.74
CA ILE A 132 -5.98 -17.14 -14.33
C ILE A 132 -5.01 -17.11 -15.53
N ASP A 133 -5.26 -17.95 -16.53
CA ASP A 133 -4.44 -18.01 -17.74
C ASP A 133 -4.65 -16.77 -18.62
N GLU A 134 -5.89 -16.31 -18.75
CA GLU A 134 -6.20 -15.06 -19.45
C GLU A 134 -5.59 -13.85 -18.74
N LEU A 135 -5.62 -13.83 -17.38
CA LEU A 135 -4.97 -12.80 -16.58
C LEU A 135 -3.46 -12.78 -16.84
N GLY A 136 -2.81 -13.95 -16.86
CA GLY A 136 -1.39 -14.11 -17.17
C GLY A 136 -1.04 -13.69 -18.60
N GLY A 137 -1.97 -13.93 -19.54
CA GLY A 137 -1.81 -13.61 -20.96
C GLY A 137 -2.06 -12.14 -21.33
N LEU A 138 -2.50 -11.28 -20.40
CA LEU A 138 -2.80 -9.86 -20.69
C LEU A 138 -1.60 -9.07 -21.21
N GLY A 139 -0.37 -9.42 -20.79
CA GLY A 139 0.84 -8.69 -21.19
C GLY A 139 0.93 -7.25 -20.66
N THR A 140 0.01 -6.85 -19.81
CA THR A 140 -0.09 -5.51 -19.22
C THR A 140 -0.52 -5.62 -17.75
N PRO A 141 -0.13 -4.65 -16.89
CA PRO A 141 -0.57 -4.65 -15.50
C PRO A 141 -2.08 -4.45 -15.39
N SER A 142 -2.64 -5.03 -14.35
CA SER A 142 -4.08 -4.91 -14.06
C SER A 142 -4.31 -4.81 -12.56
N ILE A 143 -5.42 -4.17 -12.16
CA ILE A 143 -5.84 -4.17 -10.76
C ILE A 143 -6.81 -5.33 -10.56
N ALA A 144 -6.49 -6.22 -9.64
CA ALA A 144 -7.31 -7.36 -9.26
C ALA A 144 -8.03 -7.10 -7.92
N LEU A 145 -9.28 -7.56 -7.82
CA LEU A 145 -10.01 -7.55 -6.56
C LEU A 145 -9.88 -8.91 -5.91
N VAL A 146 -9.13 -8.96 -4.81
CA VAL A 146 -8.95 -10.17 -4.00
C VAL A 146 -9.82 -10.12 -2.77
N GLN A 147 -10.15 -11.29 -2.22
CA GLN A 147 -10.89 -11.44 -0.99
C GLN A 147 -10.13 -12.37 -0.06
N ILE A 148 -9.70 -11.82 1.07
CA ILE A 148 -9.02 -12.56 2.13
C ILE A 148 -9.94 -12.55 3.35
N ASN A 149 -10.47 -13.71 3.71
CA ASN A 149 -11.57 -13.84 4.67
C ASN A 149 -12.80 -13.01 4.20
N SER A 150 -13.26 -12.06 4.98
CA SER A 150 -14.37 -11.16 4.61
C SER A 150 -13.91 -9.82 4.04
N TYR A 151 -12.59 -9.59 3.96
CA TYR A 151 -12.03 -8.32 3.53
C TYR A 151 -11.75 -8.33 2.03
N LYS A 152 -12.33 -7.34 1.32
CA LYS A 152 -12.07 -7.09 -0.10
C LYS A 152 -10.92 -6.11 -0.26
N HIS A 153 -9.95 -6.46 -1.10
CA HIS A 153 -8.72 -5.69 -1.25
C HIS A 153 -8.32 -5.57 -2.71
N PHE A 154 -7.85 -4.40 -3.11
CA PHE A 154 -7.31 -4.16 -4.45
C PHE A 154 -5.80 -4.33 -4.45
N VAL A 155 -5.32 -5.12 -5.39
CA VAL A 155 -3.88 -5.36 -5.62
C VAL A 155 -3.56 -5.15 -7.10
N VAL A 156 -2.29 -4.90 -7.42
CA VAL A 156 -1.82 -4.75 -8.80
C VAL A 156 -1.13 -6.03 -9.23
N VAL A 157 -1.63 -6.70 -10.26
CA VAL A 157 -0.92 -7.79 -10.94
C VAL A 157 0.13 -7.15 -11.85
N LYS A 158 1.40 -7.35 -11.52
CA LYS A 158 2.56 -6.72 -12.14
C LYS A 158 3.32 -7.67 -13.07
N GLY A 159 2.99 -8.95 -13.06
CA GLY A 159 3.61 -9.94 -13.91
C GLY A 159 3.05 -11.34 -13.73
N TYR A 160 3.32 -12.18 -14.72
CA TYR A 160 3.04 -13.62 -14.72
C TYR A 160 4.21 -14.34 -15.37
N LEU A 161 4.77 -15.32 -14.68
CA LEU A 161 5.90 -16.11 -15.15
C LEU A 161 5.84 -17.51 -14.53
N ASP A 162 5.94 -18.54 -15.35
CA ASP A 162 6.03 -19.95 -14.93
C ASP A 162 5.01 -20.36 -13.86
N GLY A 163 3.74 -19.99 -14.08
CA GLY A 163 2.65 -20.30 -13.14
C GLY A 163 2.65 -19.50 -11.84
N HIS A 164 3.40 -18.40 -11.78
CA HIS A 164 3.45 -17.49 -10.64
C HIS A 164 3.03 -16.08 -11.05
N LEU A 165 2.34 -15.39 -10.14
CA LEU A 165 1.96 -13.98 -10.29
C LEU A 165 2.85 -13.11 -9.41
N LEU A 166 3.31 -12.01 -9.97
CA LEU A 166 3.94 -10.93 -9.23
C LEU A 166 2.87 -9.88 -8.90
N VAL A 167 2.67 -9.66 -7.61
CA VAL A 167 1.54 -8.86 -7.11
C VAL A 167 2.06 -7.72 -6.24
N GLY A 168 1.73 -6.50 -6.62
CA GLY A 168 1.93 -5.30 -5.81
C GLY A 168 0.75 -5.09 -4.88
N ASP A 169 0.93 -5.40 -3.61
CA ASP A 169 -0.07 -5.24 -2.57
C ASP A 169 0.14 -3.91 -1.84
N PRO A 170 -0.82 -2.97 -1.87
CA PRO A 170 -0.68 -1.68 -1.19
C PRO A 170 -0.45 -1.75 0.32
N ALA A 171 -0.88 -2.83 0.98
CA ALA A 171 -0.68 -3.03 2.41
C ALA A 171 0.63 -3.76 2.74
N LEU A 172 1.06 -4.69 1.87
CA LEU A 172 2.15 -5.63 2.16
C LEU A 172 3.35 -5.49 1.22
N GLY A 173 3.24 -4.66 0.16
CA GLY A 173 4.27 -4.46 -0.85
C GLY A 173 4.29 -5.56 -1.91
N LEU A 174 5.43 -5.71 -2.61
CA LEU A 174 5.60 -6.66 -3.69
C LEU A 174 5.65 -8.10 -3.16
N ARG A 175 4.81 -8.98 -3.70
CA ARG A 175 4.67 -10.38 -3.32
C ARG A 175 4.59 -11.28 -4.55
N MET A 176 4.95 -12.54 -4.39
CA MET A 176 4.76 -13.60 -5.37
C MET A 176 3.70 -14.59 -4.86
N PHE A 177 2.82 -15.02 -5.75
CA PHE A 177 1.82 -16.07 -5.50
C PHE A 177 1.94 -17.14 -6.57
N SER A 178 1.69 -18.40 -6.21
CA SER A 178 1.37 -19.39 -7.23
C SER A 178 0.03 -19.06 -7.89
N ALA A 179 -0.19 -19.48 -9.12
CA ALA A 179 -1.45 -19.30 -9.82
C ALA A 179 -2.63 -19.91 -9.03
N ASP A 180 -2.40 -21.09 -8.42
CA ASP A 180 -3.40 -21.79 -7.62
C ASP A 180 -3.75 -21.05 -6.33
N ASP A 181 -2.76 -20.53 -5.60
CA ASP A 181 -3.00 -19.73 -4.39
C ASP A 181 -3.72 -18.42 -4.70
N PHE A 182 -3.31 -17.74 -5.77
CA PHE A 182 -3.96 -16.49 -6.18
C PHE A 182 -5.42 -16.72 -6.61
N LYS A 183 -5.69 -17.80 -7.31
CA LYS A 183 -7.04 -18.21 -7.73
C LYS A 183 -7.99 -18.41 -6.55
N GLN A 184 -7.50 -18.84 -5.38
CA GLN A 184 -8.34 -19.05 -4.20
C GLN A 184 -8.83 -17.74 -3.59
N ILE A 185 -8.08 -16.65 -3.72
CA ILE A 185 -8.40 -15.35 -3.14
C ILE A 185 -8.96 -14.34 -4.14
N TRP A 186 -8.78 -14.60 -5.43
CA TRP A 186 -9.22 -13.70 -6.50
C TRP A 186 -10.65 -14.00 -6.96
N ASN A 187 -11.46 -12.99 -7.11
CA ASN A 187 -12.85 -13.13 -7.54
C ASN A 187 -13.05 -13.24 -9.07
N GLY A 188 -11.96 -13.34 -9.84
CA GLY A 188 -11.97 -13.40 -11.30
C GLY A 188 -12.14 -12.07 -12.01
N ILE A 189 -12.12 -10.93 -11.29
CA ILE A 189 -12.26 -9.60 -11.89
C ILE A 189 -10.88 -8.95 -11.95
N ALA A 190 -10.47 -8.53 -13.15
CA ALA A 190 -9.31 -7.71 -13.43
C ALA A 190 -9.76 -6.38 -14.06
N PHE A 191 -9.20 -5.28 -13.58
CA PHE A 191 -9.41 -3.94 -14.13
C PHE A 191 -8.18 -3.56 -14.94
N VAL A 192 -8.39 -3.35 -16.24
CA VAL A 192 -7.33 -3.16 -17.25
C VAL A 192 -7.46 -1.78 -17.85
N VAL A 193 -6.33 -1.09 -17.97
CA VAL A 193 -6.25 0.16 -18.72
C VAL A 193 -5.94 -0.20 -20.17
N HIS A 194 -6.78 0.30 -21.10
CA HIS A 194 -6.55 0.24 -22.54
C HIS A 194 -5.72 1.46 -22.95
N ASP A 195 -5.32 1.62 -24.14
CA ASP A 195 -4.80 2.85 -24.74
C ASP A 195 -3.98 3.74 -23.78
N ALA A 196 -2.91 3.16 -23.21
CA ALA A 196 -1.95 3.94 -22.43
C ALA A 196 -1.34 5.04 -23.32
N PRO A 197 -1.04 6.23 -22.78
CA PRO A 197 -0.38 7.29 -23.55
C PRO A 197 0.89 6.77 -24.25
N VAL A 198 1.03 7.15 -25.52
CA VAL A 198 2.22 6.77 -26.34
C VAL A 198 3.49 7.28 -25.67
N GLY A 199 4.44 6.40 -25.44
CA GLY A 199 5.76 6.73 -24.88
C GLY A 199 5.98 6.30 -23.43
N THR A 200 5.00 5.68 -22.77
CA THR A 200 5.19 5.05 -21.47
C THR A 200 5.49 3.56 -21.65
N ASP A 201 6.72 3.16 -21.35
CA ASP A 201 7.07 1.74 -21.26
C ASP A 201 6.41 1.15 -20.04
N ALA A 202 5.30 0.45 -20.23
CA ALA A 202 4.63 -0.27 -19.16
C ALA A 202 5.56 -1.34 -18.61
N VAL A 203 5.97 -1.23 -17.36
CA VAL A 203 6.86 -2.19 -16.70
C VAL A 203 6.03 -3.39 -16.23
N TYR A 204 5.68 -4.26 -17.16
CA TYR A 204 5.06 -5.56 -16.87
C TYR A 204 6.12 -6.66 -16.95
N ASN A 205 6.09 -7.62 -16.04
CA ASN A 205 7.06 -8.72 -15.98
C ASN A 205 8.53 -8.27 -15.87
N SER A 206 8.80 -7.18 -15.12
CA SER A 206 10.16 -6.67 -14.97
C SER A 206 11.09 -7.70 -14.33
N ALA A 207 12.18 -8.03 -15.02
CA ALA A 207 13.21 -8.93 -14.49
C ALA A 207 13.80 -8.45 -13.15
N ASN A 208 13.87 -7.13 -12.92
CA ASN A 208 14.35 -6.57 -11.66
C ASN A 208 13.40 -6.86 -10.48
N GLU A 209 12.10 -6.93 -10.73
CA GLU A 209 11.11 -7.26 -9.70
C GLU A 209 11.10 -8.77 -9.42
N TRP A 210 11.21 -9.61 -10.46
CA TRP A 210 11.31 -11.06 -10.33
C TRP A 210 12.61 -11.53 -9.67
N ARG A 211 13.71 -10.79 -9.82
CA ARG A 211 15.02 -11.16 -9.26
C ARG A 211 15.00 -11.46 -7.77
N ARG A 212 14.06 -10.91 -7.02
CA ARG A 212 13.89 -11.20 -5.58
C ARG A 212 13.42 -12.63 -5.31
N TRP A 213 12.85 -13.28 -6.31
CA TRP A 213 12.18 -14.58 -6.21
C TRP A 213 12.89 -15.66 -7.03
N THR A 214 13.96 -15.31 -7.74
CA THR A 214 14.75 -16.26 -8.52
C THR A 214 15.89 -16.83 -7.66
N ASP A 215 16.30 -18.08 -7.95
CA ASP A 215 17.33 -18.81 -7.21
C ASP A 215 18.72 -18.15 -7.21
N ALA A 216 18.92 -17.12 -8.02
CA ALA A 216 20.16 -16.34 -8.08
C ALA A 216 20.44 -15.49 -6.81
N HIS A 217 19.49 -15.40 -5.87
CA HIS A 217 19.67 -14.62 -4.65
C HIS A 217 19.86 -15.56 -3.44
N PRO A 218 21.08 -15.64 -2.82
CA PRO A 218 21.34 -16.56 -1.70
C PRO A 218 20.40 -16.38 -0.51
N LEU A 219 19.88 -15.15 -0.30
CA LEU A 219 18.91 -14.84 0.75
C LEU A 219 17.50 -15.31 0.39
N THR A 220 17.15 -15.39 -0.89
CA THR A 220 15.80 -15.76 -1.33
C THR A 220 15.53 -17.25 -1.08
N ALA A 221 16.49 -18.13 -1.38
CA ALA A 221 16.38 -19.55 -1.10
C ALA A 221 16.28 -19.83 0.42
N ALA A 222 16.99 -19.06 1.24
CA ALA A 222 16.93 -19.20 2.70
C ALA A 222 15.61 -18.70 3.30
N ILE A 223 14.98 -17.67 2.70
CA ILE A 223 13.73 -17.09 3.20
C ILE A 223 12.51 -17.85 2.67
N LEU A 224 12.52 -18.28 1.40
CA LEU A 224 11.37 -18.97 0.78
C LEU A 224 11.23 -20.43 1.23
N ASN A 225 12.34 -21.09 1.59
CA ASN A 225 12.32 -22.46 2.10
C ASN A 225 12.10 -22.57 3.62
N GLN A 226 12.02 -21.45 4.33
CA GLN A 226 11.63 -21.46 5.74
C GLN A 226 10.13 -21.21 5.86
N PRO A 227 9.38 -22.05 6.61
CA PRO A 227 8.00 -21.73 6.92
C PRO A 227 7.97 -20.39 7.65
N LEU A 228 7.19 -19.43 7.15
CA LEU A 228 7.04 -18.08 7.72
C LEU A 228 6.59 -18.09 9.19
N ALA A 229 5.99 -19.19 9.66
CA ALA A 229 5.49 -19.34 11.01
C ALA A 229 6.54 -19.14 12.13
N PRO A 230 7.81 -19.61 12.02
CA PRO A 230 8.83 -19.31 13.02
C PRO A 230 9.28 -17.84 13.00
N LEU A 231 9.40 -17.23 11.82
CA LEU A 231 9.79 -15.82 11.67
C LEU A 231 8.73 -14.86 12.21
N LEU A 232 7.45 -15.24 12.14
CA LEU A 232 6.35 -14.44 12.68
C LEU A 232 6.23 -14.58 14.22
N ARG A 233 6.78 -15.65 14.83
CA ARG A 233 6.76 -15.81 16.29
C ARG A 233 7.66 -14.82 17.03
N ASP A 234 8.74 -14.37 16.40
CA ASP A 234 9.71 -13.45 17.00
C ASP A 234 9.41 -11.97 16.67
N LEU A 235 8.43 -11.71 15.78
CA LEU A 235 7.92 -10.36 15.58
C LEU A 235 7.12 -9.97 16.81
N ARG A 236 7.47 -8.83 17.41
CA ARG A 236 6.72 -8.29 18.56
C ARG A 236 5.24 -8.22 18.23
N VAL A 237 4.41 -8.54 19.23
CA VAL A 237 2.94 -8.66 19.20
C VAL A 237 2.22 -7.49 18.50
N GLN A 238 2.83 -6.29 18.44
CA GLN A 238 2.27 -5.13 17.76
C GLN A 238 2.12 -5.28 16.21
N TYR A 239 2.69 -6.34 15.62
CA TYR A 239 2.53 -6.70 14.21
C TYR A 239 1.74 -8.00 13.98
N GLN A 240 1.34 -8.67 15.04
CA GLN A 240 0.42 -9.78 14.99
C GLN A 240 -1.00 -9.18 15.05
N ILE A 241 -1.64 -9.09 13.90
CA ILE A 241 -3.08 -8.84 13.84
C ILE A 241 -3.72 -10.14 14.33
N GLU A 242 -4.04 -10.21 15.63
CA GLU A 242 -4.88 -11.27 16.16
C GLU A 242 -6.19 -11.26 15.38
N PRO A 243 -6.66 -12.40 14.87
CA PRO A 243 -7.93 -12.48 14.15
C PRO A 243 -9.13 -11.92 14.94
N ASN A 244 -9.00 -11.82 16.26
CA ASN A 244 -10.02 -11.30 17.17
C ASN A 244 -9.88 -9.79 17.46
N GLN A 245 -8.85 -9.13 16.94
CA GLN A 245 -8.66 -7.67 17.01
C GLN A 245 -9.03 -6.96 15.70
N VAL A 246 -9.71 -7.62 14.80
CA VAL A 246 -10.54 -6.91 13.82
C VAL A 246 -11.55 -6.15 14.66
N LEU A 247 -11.31 -4.85 14.85
CA LEU A 247 -12.25 -3.94 15.48
C LEU A 247 -13.63 -4.27 14.91
N PRO A 248 -14.67 -4.45 15.78
CA PRO A 248 -16.00 -4.72 15.28
C PRO A 248 -16.32 -3.64 14.26
N ASN A 249 -16.78 -4.06 13.09
CA ASN A 249 -17.17 -3.14 12.04
C ASN A 249 -18.08 -2.07 12.67
N PRO A 250 -17.65 -0.80 12.77
CA PRO A 250 -18.46 0.23 13.43
C PRO A 250 -19.78 0.50 12.70
N PHE A 251 -20.03 -0.22 11.59
CA PHE A 251 -21.20 -0.09 10.72
C PHE A 251 -22.07 -1.37 10.65
N GLN A 252 -21.86 -2.35 11.55
CA GLN A 252 -22.86 -3.39 11.73
C GLN A 252 -23.86 -2.93 12.84
N PRO A 253 -25.17 -2.95 12.53
CA PRO A 253 -26.21 -2.64 13.50
C PRO A 253 -26.24 -3.65 14.64
#